data_7d26c47b6b16a8714ec69efa87968c6c
#
_entry.id   7d26c47b6b16a8714ec69efa87968c6c
#
_cell.length_a   1.000
_cell.length_b   1.000
_cell.length_c   1.000
_cell.angle_alpha   90.00
_cell.angle_beta   90.00
_cell.angle_gamma   90.00
#
_symmetry.space_group_name_H-M   'P 1'
#
loop_
_entity.id
_entity.type
_entity.pdbx_description
1 polymer ?
#
loop_
_entity_poly.entity_id
_entity_poly.type
_entity_poly.pdbx_seq_one_letter_code
_entity_poly.pdbx_strand_id
1 'polypeptide(L)'
;MDRNVLVKLIYLILSTMIGTGILALPYIFYSVGVVLSIILYLISTFLIYIVSIILLKASLKCYKTNLIDVFERYLGKNIKNFSFILVFLSILFVCIAYLNVINFSILYFTDNSEIYTLFIVAIAMSVSFIGFNLIEKAERILFSIKILILFLFLSFIIFIPKKYKLENFVIDINKIFNFLLVSIFAFSFYTIIPSLLLVTKDEKILKSSIIYSLIIAFVLYFLFSYIVSLRSGESEISILGYNELFNFLTIFLVITPYLILSWILSENISENLKIEKRVSLLISYGLPYILFIFLPKSFLMYIEITSAFFILTIYFLIGLIGYKFSEKLKVNKLYSIFLIIFSLILILFKGLDLLII
;
A
#
# COMPACT_ATOMS: atom_id res chain seq x y z
N MET A 1 -1.96 -9.29 28.13
CA MET A 1 -1.83 -8.56 26.84
C MET A 1 -2.68 -7.31 26.97
N ASP A 2 -2.09 -6.13 26.87
CA ASP A 2 -2.84 -4.87 26.94
C ASP A 2 -3.73 -4.73 25.69
N ARG A 3 -5.05 -4.89 25.88
CA ARG A 3 -6.05 -4.88 24.81
C ARG A 3 -6.09 -3.53 24.09
N ASN A 4 -5.88 -2.43 24.81
CA ASN A 4 -5.92 -1.09 24.22
C ASN A 4 -4.74 -0.86 23.28
N VAL A 5 -3.55 -1.32 23.66
CA VAL A 5 -2.35 -1.25 22.81
C VAL A 5 -2.52 -2.11 21.56
N LEU A 6 -3.06 -3.35 21.72
CA LEU A 6 -3.31 -4.23 20.58
C LEU A 6 -4.28 -3.59 19.57
N VAL A 7 -5.40 -3.05 20.04
CA VAL A 7 -6.40 -2.40 19.17
C VAL A 7 -5.81 -1.18 18.45
N LYS A 8 -5.02 -0.37 19.16
CA LYS A 8 -4.31 0.78 18.56
C LYS A 8 -3.38 0.35 17.43
N LEU A 9 -2.63 -0.73 17.60
CA LEU A 9 -1.71 -1.25 16.59
C LEU A 9 -2.46 -1.82 15.38
N ILE A 10 -3.54 -2.59 15.60
CA ILE A 10 -4.38 -3.11 14.53
C ILE A 10 -4.93 -1.95 13.69
N TYR A 11 -5.41 -0.91 14.35
CA TYR A 11 -5.90 0.30 13.71
C TYR A 11 -4.83 0.96 12.82
N LEU A 12 -3.61 1.15 13.34
CA LEU A 12 -2.51 1.76 12.59
C LEU A 12 -2.12 0.93 11.36
N ILE A 13 -2.08 -0.40 11.49
CA ILE A 13 -1.78 -1.29 10.37
C ILE A 13 -2.89 -1.25 9.32
N LEU A 14 -4.14 -1.38 9.73
CA LEU A 14 -5.27 -1.35 8.79
C LEU A 14 -5.43 0.00 8.09
N SER A 15 -5.14 1.11 8.76
CA SER A 15 -5.23 2.44 8.16
C SER A 15 -4.23 2.63 7.01
N THR A 16 -3.04 2.01 7.12
CA THR A 16 -2.06 2.02 6.03
C THR A 16 -2.38 1.04 4.91
N MET A 17 -2.96 -0.12 5.22
CA MET A 17 -3.33 -1.12 4.21
C MET A 17 -4.56 -0.69 3.40
N ILE A 18 -5.61 -0.17 4.05
CA ILE A 18 -6.84 0.21 3.38
C ILE A 18 -6.64 1.58 2.70
N GLY A 19 -6.09 1.54 1.51
CA GLY A 19 -5.84 2.68 0.62
C GLY A 19 -6.40 2.44 -0.77
N THR A 20 -5.74 2.98 -1.80
CA THR A 20 -6.16 2.82 -3.20
C THR A 20 -6.09 1.38 -3.69
N GLY A 21 -5.24 0.55 -3.10
CA GLY A 21 -5.12 -0.86 -3.49
C GLY A 21 -6.47 -1.58 -3.53
N ILE A 22 -7.37 -1.28 -2.57
CA ILE A 22 -8.71 -1.89 -2.54
C ILE A 22 -9.54 -1.59 -3.80
N LEU A 23 -9.31 -0.46 -4.45
CA LEU A 23 -10.06 -0.04 -5.65
C LEU A 23 -9.70 -0.86 -6.89
N ALA A 24 -8.47 -1.34 -6.97
CA ALA A 24 -7.98 -2.17 -8.07
C ALA A 24 -8.34 -3.67 -7.91
N LEU A 25 -8.57 -4.11 -6.67
CA LEU A 25 -8.78 -5.52 -6.36
C LEU A 25 -9.98 -6.16 -7.09
N PRO A 26 -11.16 -5.53 -7.24
CA PRO A 26 -12.28 -6.13 -7.96
C PRO A 26 -11.98 -6.40 -9.44
N TYR A 27 -11.23 -5.52 -10.11
CA TYR A 27 -10.81 -5.71 -11.49
C TYR A 27 -9.94 -6.97 -11.67
N ILE A 28 -8.88 -7.08 -10.86
CA ILE A 28 -8.00 -8.25 -10.93
C ILE A 28 -8.71 -9.53 -10.45
N PHE A 29 -9.66 -9.42 -9.51
CA PHE A 29 -10.49 -10.54 -9.05
C PHE A 29 -11.36 -11.07 -10.19
N TYR A 30 -11.99 -10.17 -10.95
CA TYR A 30 -12.78 -10.53 -12.11
C TYR A 30 -11.91 -11.24 -13.18
N SER A 31 -10.69 -10.75 -13.39
CA SER A 31 -9.81 -11.21 -14.47
C SER A 31 -9.29 -12.64 -14.32
N VAL A 32 -9.17 -13.15 -13.08
CA VAL A 32 -8.63 -14.51 -12.80
C VAL A 32 -9.68 -15.48 -12.24
N GLY A 33 -10.83 -14.99 -11.81
CA GLY A 33 -11.91 -15.79 -11.26
C GLY A 33 -11.80 -16.06 -9.76
N VAL A 34 -12.89 -16.60 -9.19
CA VAL A 34 -13.08 -16.65 -7.72
C VAL A 34 -12.06 -17.52 -7.01
N VAL A 35 -11.91 -18.79 -7.44
CA VAL A 35 -11.08 -19.77 -6.72
C VAL A 35 -9.61 -19.42 -6.81
N LEU A 36 -9.15 -19.01 -8.01
CA LEU A 36 -7.77 -18.60 -8.22
C LEU A 36 -7.45 -17.33 -7.43
N SER A 37 -8.37 -16.37 -7.35
CA SER A 37 -8.21 -15.17 -6.52
C SER A 37 -7.99 -15.49 -5.05
N ILE A 38 -8.73 -16.44 -4.48
CA ILE A 38 -8.56 -16.87 -3.08
C ILE A 38 -7.13 -17.39 -2.86
N ILE A 39 -6.66 -18.27 -3.75
CA ILE A 39 -5.32 -18.84 -3.67
C ILE A 39 -4.25 -17.73 -3.74
N LEU A 40 -4.39 -16.81 -4.69
CA LEU A 40 -3.44 -15.72 -4.89
C LEU A 40 -3.45 -14.71 -3.72
N TYR A 41 -4.63 -14.42 -3.14
CA TYR A 41 -4.71 -13.62 -1.92
C TYR A 41 -4.03 -14.31 -0.73
N LEU A 42 -4.18 -15.63 -0.57
CA LEU A 42 -3.48 -16.37 0.47
C LEU A 42 -1.96 -16.31 0.29
N ILE A 43 -1.48 -16.46 -0.94
CA ILE A 43 -0.04 -16.34 -1.26
C ILE A 43 0.46 -14.94 -0.91
N SER A 44 -0.24 -13.89 -1.34
CA SER A 44 0.14 -12.50 -1.06
C SER A 44 0.14 -12.20 0.44
N THR A 45 -0.91 -12.62 1.16
CA THR A 45 -1.01 -12.45 2.62
C THR A 45 0.12 -13.17 3.35
N PHE A 46 0.46 -14.38 2.91
CA PHE A 46 1.57 -15.16 3.49
C PHE A 46 2.92 -14.50 3.24
N LEU A 47 3.16 -13.97 2.03
CA LEU A 47 4.37 -13.20 1.72
C LEU A 47 4.52 -11.98 2.65
N ILE A 48 3.46 -11.19 2.77
CA ILE A 48 3.45 -10.00 3.61
C ILE A 48 3.67 -10.37 5.09
N TYR A 49 3.10 -11.48 5.54
CA TYR A 49 3.37 -12.00 6.89
C TYR A 49 4.85 -12.31 7.09
N ILE A 50 5.51 -13.00 6.15
CA ILE A 50 6.94 -13.30 6.22
C ILE A 50 7.77 -12.01 6.30
N VAL A 51 7.52 -11.07 5.39
CA VAL A 51 8.18 -9.75 5.34
C VAL A 51 8.03 -9.05 6.67
N SER A 52 6.81 -9.01 7.20
CA SER A 52 6.48 -8.30 8.44
C SER A 52 7.20 -8.90 9.65
N ILE A 53 7.28 -10.23 9.75
CA ILE A 53 7.95 -10.89 10.87
C ILE A 53 9.47 -10.71 10.81
N ILE A 54 10.09 -10.82 9.63
CA ILE A 54 11.53 -10.59 9.48
C ILE A 54 11.86 -9.14 9.87
N LEU A 55 11.12 -8.18 9.32
CA LEU A 55 11.35 -6.75 9.56
C LEU A 55 11.09 -6.37 11.01
N LEU A 56 10.00 -6.88 11.62
CA LEU A 56 9.70 -6.65 13.03
C LEU A 56 10.86 -7.12 13.93
N LYS A 57 11.33 -8.35 13.74
CA LYS A 57 12.42 -8.90 14.53
C LYS A 57 13.75 -8.17 14.30
N ALA A 58 14.02 -7.76 13.06
CA ALA A 58 15.16 -6.93 12.74
C ALA A 58 15.10 -5.58 13.46
N SER A 59 13.95 -4.88 13.40
CA SER A 59 13.74 -3.60 14.06
C SER A 59 13.85 -3.69 15.58
N LEU A 60 13.24 -4.72 16.20
CA LEU A 60 13.35 -4.99 17.64
C LEU A 60 14.79 -5.19 18.09
N LYS A 61 15.59 -5.94 17.31
CA LYS A 61 16.99 -6.24 17.66
C LYS A 61 17.93 -5.04 17.53
N CYS A 62 17.69 -4.14 16.57
CA CYS A 62 18.50 -2.94 16.40
C CYS A 62 17.94 -1.68 17.06
N TYR A 63 16.72 -1.76 17.62
CA TYR A 63 16.01 -0.63 18.22
C TYR A 63 15.84 0.56 17.26
N LYS A 64 15.65 0.27 15.95
CA LYS A 64 15.46 1.28 14.91
C LYS A 64 13.98 1.37 14.53
N THR A 65 13.49 2.60 14.43
CA THR A 65 12.10 2.92 14.08
C THR A 65 11.93 3.38 12.63
N ASN A 66 13.04 3.54 11.90
CA ASN A 66 13.06 3.87 10.48
C ASN A 66 13.55 2.67 9.66
N LEU A 67 12.90 2.39 8.54
CA LEU A 67 13.19 1.26 7.65
C LEU A 67 14.61 1.35 7.05
N ILE A 68 15.00 2.55 6.62
CA ILE A 68 16.31 2.80 5.99
C ILE A 68 17.45 2.52 6.97
N ASP A 69 17.27 2.91 8.24
CA ASP A 69 18.24 2.64 9.31
C ASP A 69 18.35 1.14 9.62
N VAL A 70 17.24 0.38 9.51
CA VAL A 70 17.29 -1.08 9.64
C VAL A 70 18.13 -1.67 8.52
N PHE A 71 17.97 -1.24 7.29
CA PHE A 71 18.79 -1.69 6.17
C PHE A 71 20.26 -1.31 6.35
N GLU A 72 20.55 -0.08 6.76
CA GLU A 72 21.94 0.34 7.06
C GLU A 72 22.60 -0.56 8.10
N ARG A 73 21.88 -0.89 9.17
CA ARG A 73 22.39 -1.70 10.28
C ARG A 73 22.75 -3.14 9.87
N TYR A 74 21.95 -3.74 9.00
CA TYR A 74 22.12 -5.15 8.62
C TYR A 74 22.87 -5.34 7.29
N LEU A 75 22.74 -4.43 6.34
CA LEU A 75 23.27 -4.57 4.98
C LEU A 75 24.39 -3.57 4.66
N GLY A 76 24.62 -2.59 5.56
CA GLY A 76 25.72 -1.63 5.43
C GLY A 76 25.34 -0.31 4.76
N LYS A 77 26.28 0.66 4.81
CA LYS A 77 26.06 2.04 4.34
C LYS A 77 25.74 2.15 2.85
N ASN A 78 26.31 1.31 2.00
CA ASN A 78 26.04 1.35 0.56
C ASN A 78 24.58 1.03 0.25
N ILE A 79 24.00 0.07 1.01
CA ILE A 79 22.60 -0.29 0.87
C ILE A 79 21.67 0.78 1.46
N LYS A 80 22.12 1.60 2.41
CA LYS A 80 21.34 2.73 2.93
C LYS A 80 20.89 3.65 1.80
N ASN A 81 21.83 4.15 0.99
CA ASN A 81 21.54 5.08 -0.10
C ASN A 81 20.62 4.43 -1.15
N PHE A 82 20.90 3.18 -1.50
CA PHE A 82 20.07 2.42 -2.42
C PHE A 82 18.64 2.22 -1.87
N SER A 83 18.50 1.82 -0.61
CA SER A 83 17.18 1.66 0.03
C SER A 83 16.42 2.98 0.17
N PHE A 84 17.13 4.10 0.41
CA PHE A 84 16.51 5.42 0.39
C PHE A 84 15.89 5.73 -0.98
N ILE A 85 16.64 5.51 -2.08
CA ILE A 85 16.13 5.72 -3.44
C ILE A 85 14.92 4.82 -3.71
N LEU A 86 14.98 3.54 -3.33
CA LEU A 86 13.86 2.61 -3.52
C LEU A 86 12.59 3.05 -2.76
N VAL A 87 12.73 3.42 -1.49
CA VAL A 87 11.61 3.88 -0.68
C VAL A 87 11.07 5.20 -1.20
N PHE A 88 11.94 6.12 -1.59
CA PHE A 88 11.58 7.39 -2.20
C PHE A 88 10.75 7.19 -3.47
N LEU A 89 11.25 6.40 -4.42
CA LEU A 89 10.54 6.11 -5.68
C LEU A 89 9.24 5.33 -5.43
N SER A 90 9.25 4.35 -4.53
CA SER A 90 8.04 3.63 -4.15
C SER A 90 6.93 4.57 -3.69
N ILE A 91 7.22 5.46 -2.73
CA ILE A 91 6.22 6.40 -2.20
C ILE A 91 5.82 7.42 -3.26
N LEU A 92 6.77 7.91 -4.07
CA LEU A 92 6.51 8.86 -5.15
C LEU A 92 5.48 8.32 -6.15
N PHE A 93 5.68 7.10 -6.65
CA PHE A 93 4.77 6.47 -7.60
C PHE A 93 3.40 6.15 -6.97
N VAL A 94 3.38 5.75 -5.70
CA VAL A 94 2.12 5.58 -4.96
C VAL A 94 1.36 6.90 -4.85
N CYS A 95 2.04 8.00 -4.54
CA CYS A 95 1.40 9.31 -4.49
C CYS A 95 0.83 9.73 -5.86
N ILE A 96 1.54 9.44 -6.97
CA ILE A 96 1.03 9.69 -8.33
C ILE A 96 -0.22 8.83 -8.59
N ALA A 97 -0.23 7.55 -8.21
CA ALA A 97 -1.40 6.69 -8.32
C ALA A 97 -2.60 7.28 -7.54
N TYR A 98 -2.37 7.79 -6.34
CA TYR A 98 -3.41 8.44 -5.53
C TYR A 98 -3.97 9.69 -6.18
N LEU A 99 -3.11 10.53 -6.75
CA LEU A 99 -3.54 11.72 -7.48
C LEU A 99 -4.35 11.38 -8.73
N ASN A 100 -4.02 10.29 -9.44
CA ASN A 100 -4.84 9.80 -10.55
C ASN A 100 -6.25 9.42 -10.08
N VAL A 101 -6.39 8.70 -8.97
CA VAL A 101 -7.70 8.32 -8.43
C VAL A 101 -8.50 9.55 -8.00
N ILE A 102 -7.86 10.51 -7.31
CA ILE A 102 -8.50 11.77 -6.92
C ILE A 102 -8.98 12.52 -8.16
N ASN A 103 -8.12 12.66 -9.17
CA ASN A 103 -8.45 13.36 -10.41
C ASN A 103 -9.60 12.70 -11.16
N PHE A 104 -9.58 11.37 -11.32
CA PHE A 104 -10.70 10.64 -11.95
C PHE A 104 -12.01 10.81 -11.19
N SER A 105 -11.95 10.82 -9.85
CA SER A 105 -13.13 11.04 -9.03
C SER A 105 -13.71 12.45 -9.19
N ILE A 106 -12.86 13.46 -9.37
CA ILE A 106 -13.26 14.87 -9.56
C ILE A 106 -13.73 15.09 -11.00
N LEU A 107 -13.12 14.45 -11.98
CA LEU A 107 -13.48 14.56 -13.40
C LEU A 107 -14.95 14.23 -13.67
N TYR A 108 -15.56 13.40 -12.81
CA TYR A 108 -16.98 13.10 -12.86
C TYR A 108 -17.87 14.34 -12.59
N PHE A 109 -17.37 15.31 -11.81
CA PHE A 109 -18.11 16.51 -11.42
C PHE A 109 -17.74 17.75 -12.25
N THR A 110 -16.53 17.81 -12.81
CA THR A 110 -16.01 18.99 -13.52
C THR A 110 -14.84 18.66 -14.43
N ASP A 111 -14.78 19.37 -15.57
CA ASP A 111 -13.67 19.25 -16.52
C ASP A 111 -12.34 19.80 -15.96
N ASN A 112 -12.39 20.69 -14.99
CA ASN A 112 -11.20 21.29 -14.38
C ASN A 112 -10.61 20.44 -13.23
N SER A 113 -10.67 19.13 -13.35
CA SER A 113 -10.28 18.18 -12.29
C SER A 113 -8.85 18.35 -11.79
N GLU A 114 -7.90 18.73 -12.64
CA GLU A 114 -6.50 18.94 -12.26
C GLU A 114 -6.33 20.12 -11.28
N ILE A 115 -7.06 21.22 -11.50
CA ILE A 115 -7.04 22.39 -10.60
C ILE A 115 -7.59 22.01 -9.21
N TYR A 116 -8.70 21.28 -9.16
CA TYR A 116 -9.25 20.82 -7.88
C TYR A 116 -8.34 19.79 -7.19
N THR A 117 -7.66 18.94 -7.96
CA THR A 117 -6.62 18.05 -7.41
C THR A 117 -5.48 18.85 -6.79
N LEU A 118 -5.04 19.98 -7.40
CA LEU A 118 -4.07 20.90 -6.82
C LEU A 118 -4.55 21.47 -5.48
N PHE A 119 -5.81 21.89 -5.39
CA PHE A 119 -6.37 22.39 -4.13
C PHE A 119 -6.32 21.32 -3.03
N ILE A 120 -6.64 20.08 -3.33
CA ILE A 120 -6.55 18.97 -2.37
C ILE A 120 -5.10 18.77 -1.93
N VAL A 121 -4.13 18.79 -2.85
CA VAL A 121 -2.69 18.71 -2.53
C VAL A 121 -2.27 19.87 -1.63
N ALA A 122 -2.69 21.08 -1.91
CA ALA A 122 -2.36 22.27 -1.11
C ALA A 122 -2.95 22.19 0.31
N ILE A 123 -4.19 21.71 0.46
CA ILE A 123 -4.80 21.46 1.77
C ILE A 123 -4.02 20.37 2.53
N ALA A 124 -3.72 19.26 1.88
CA ALA A 124 -2.96 18.15 2.47
C ALA A 124 -1.58 18.60 2.94
N MET A 125 -0.88 19.38 2.12
CA MET A 125 0.41 19.98 2.47
C MET A 125 0.28 20.94 3.65
N SER A 126 -0.75 21.79 3.67
CA SER A 126 -1.00 22.73 4.77
C SER A 126 -1.23 22.03 6.10
N VAL A 127 -1.99 20.93 6.11
CA VAL A 127 -2.17 20.08 7.30
C VAL A 127 -0.83 19.53 7.78
N SER A 128 0.03 19.11 6.86
CA SER A 128 1.35 18.58 7.18
C SER A 128 2.32 19.64 7.72
N PHE A 129 2.20 20.90 7.30
CA PHE A 129 2.98 22.02 7.88
C PHE A 129 2.67 22.27 9.35
N ILE A 130 1.43 22.01 9.80
CA ILE A 130 1.03 22.20 11.20
C ILE A 130 1.69 21.14 12.11
N GLY A 131 1.96 19.93 11.58
CA GLY A 131 2.74 18.91 12.25
C GLY A 131 2.03 17.57 12.42
N PHE A 132 2.83 16.58 12.83
CA PHE A 132 2.41 15.17 12.93
C PHE A 132 1.19 14.93 13.83
N ASN A 133 1.06 15.67 14.93
CA ASN A 133 -0.08 15.53 15.85
C ASN A 133 -1.44 15.79 15.16
N LEU A 134 -1.46 16.73 14.21
CA LEU A 134 -2.68 16.99 13.45
C LEU A 134 -2.95 15.90 12.44
N ILE A 135 -1.89 15.37 11.78
CA ILE A 135 -2.00 14.25 10.85
C ILE A 135 -2.54 13.01 11.60
N GLU A 136 -2.01 12.67 12.79
CA GLU A 136 -2.49 11.54 13.58
C GLU A 136 -3.96 11.68 13.98
N LYS A 137 -4.37 12.88 14.39
CA LYS A 137 -5.78 13.14 14.73
C LYS A 137 -6.69 13.06 13.50
N ALA A 138 -6.28 13.68 12.40
CA ALA A 138 -7.00 13.64 11.13
C ALA A 138 -7.14 12.20 10.63
N GLU A 139 -6.05 11.43 10.66
CA GLU A 139 -6.05 10.03 10.27
C GLU A 139 -7.04 9.20 11.09
N ARG A 140 -7.07 9.36 12.40
CA ARG A 140 -7.97 8.63 13.28
C ARG A 140 -9.43 8.88 12.96
N ILE A 141 -9.81 10.13 12.70
CA ILE A 141 -11.16 10.52 12.32
C ILE A 141 -11.48 9.98 10.91
N LEU A 142 -10.59 10.25 9.97
CA LEU A 142 -10.77 9.89 8.56
C LEU A 142 -10.79 8.37 8.36
N PHE A 143 -10.02 7.60 9.13
CA PHE A 143 -10.07 6.13 9.08
C PHE A 143 -11.41 5.59 9.56
N SER A 144 -11.96 6.14 10.64
CA SER A 144 -13.29 5.73 11.12
C SER A 144 -14.36 6.04 10.08
N ILE A 145 -14.27 7.20 9.44
CA ILE A 145 -15.13 7.60 8.31
C ILE A 145 -14.92 6.64 7.14
N LYS A 146 -13.67 6.30 6.79
CA LYS A 146 -13.33 5.37 5.71
C LYS A 146 -13.99 4.00 5.89
N ILE A 147 -13.90 3.43 7.09
CA ILE A 147 -14.53 2.13 7.39
C ILE A 147 -16.05 2.22 7.29
N LEU A 148 -16.65 3.29 7.83
CA LEU A 148 -18.08 3.53 7.70
C LEU A 148 -18.51 3.62 6.23
N ILE A 149 -17.74 4.38 5.43
CA ILE A 149 -17.96 4.55 4.00
C ILE A 149 -17.88 3.20 3.26
N LEU A 150 -16.86 2.40 3.52
CA LEU A 150 -16.72 1.08 2.91
C LEU A 150 -17.90 0.18 3.26
N PHE A 151 -18.35 0.22 4.50
CA PHE A 151 -19.51 -0.55 4.94
C PHE A 151 -20.80 -0.09 4.25
N LEU A 152 -21.05 1.22 4.20
CA LEU A 152 -22.21 1.80 3.50
C LEU A 152 -22.16 1.47 2.01
N PHE A 153 -20.97 1.57 1.39
CA PHE A 153 -20.78 1.20 -0.01
C PHE A 153 -21.12 -0.28 -0.26
N LEU A 154 -20.59 -1.20 0.54
CA LEU A 154 -20.89 -2.63 0.41
C LEU A 154 -22.39 -2.90 0.62
N SER A 155 -23.00 -2.24 1.59
CA SER A 155 -24.44 -2.36 1.85
C SER A 155 -25.27 -1.88 0.67
N PHE A 156 -24.90 -0.76 0.05
CA PHE A 156 -25.64 -0.20 -1.09
C PHE A 156 -25.41 -1.02 -2.37
N ILE A 157 -24.17 -1.42 -2.66
CA ILE A 157 -23.85 -2.11 -3.91
C ILE A 157 -24.51 -3.49 -4.00
N ILE A 158 -24.85 -4.12 -2.87
CA ILE A 158 -25.59 -5.37 -2.84
C ILE A 158 -26.97 -5.25 -3.52
N PHE A 159 -27.61 -4.08 -3.44
CA PHE A 159 -28.91 -3.83 -4.08
C PHE A 159 -28.80 -3.55 -5.59
N ILE A 160 -27.60 -3.26 -6.10
CA ILE A 160 -27.40 -3.10 -7.54
C ILE A 160 -27.47 -4.48 -8.21
N PRO A 161 -28.23 -4.67 -9.31
CA PRO A 161 -28.31 -5.94 -10.00
C PRO A 161 -26.92 -6.45 -10.44
N LYS A 162 -26.71 -7.74 -10.31
CA LYS A 162 -25.49 -8.41 -10.82
C LYS A 162 -25.48 -8.31 -12.35
N LYS A 163 -24.45 -7.73 -12.91
CA LYS A 163 -24.29 -7.53 -14.35
C LYS A 163 -23.38 -8.59 -14.99
N TYR A 164 -22.41 -9.07 -14.22
CA TYR A 164 -21.38 -9.99 -14.69
C TYR A 164 -21.44 -11.32 -13.94
N LYS A 165 -21.04 -12.40 -14.63
CA LYS A 165 -20.79 -13.70 -14.02
C LYS A 165 -19.29 -13.84 -13.76
N LEU A 166 -18.95 -14.36 -12.60
CA LEU A 166 -17.56 -14.70 -12.27
C LEU A 166 -17.27 -16.13 -12.68
N GLU A 167 -16.16 -16.32 -13.37
CA GLU A 167 -15.61 -17.64 -13.62
C GLU A 167 -14.94 -18.19 -12.35
N ASN A 168 -14.78 -19.51 -12.27
CA ASN A 168 -14.05 -20.10 -11.15
C ASN A 168 -12.54 -19.99 -11.36
N PHE A 169 -12.08 -20.24 -12.59
CA PHE A 169 -10.67 -20.22 -12.97
C PHE A 169 -10.50 -19.59 -14.36
N VAL A 170 -9.61 -18.60 -14.45
CA VAL A 170 -9.08 -18.09 -15.72
C VAL A 170 -7.56 -18.25 -15.62
N ILE A 171 -7.01 -19.22 -16.37
CA ILE A 171 -5.57 -19.49 -16.36
C ILE A 171 -4.93 -18.68 -17.46
N ASP A 172 -4.48 -17.48 -17.08
CA ASP A 172 -3.69 -16.58 -17.90
C ASP A 172 -2.51 -16.11 -17.04
N ILE A 173 -1.30 -16.40 -17.51
CA ILE A 173 -0.09 -16.13 -16.74
C ILE A 173 0.05 -14.64 -16.44
N ASN A 174 -0.19 -13.76 -17.42
CA ASN A 174 -0.08 -12.31 -17.23
C ASN A 174 -1.08 -11.80 -16.21
N LYS A 175 -2.34 -12.27 -16.27
CA LYS A 175 -3.37 -11.93 -15.29
C LYS A 175 -3.02 -12.39 -13.87
N ILE A 176 -2.44 -13.59 -13.74
CA ILE A 176 -1.97 -14.12 -12.45
C ILE A 176 -0.86 -13.24 -11.86
N PHE A 177 0.13 -12.86 -12.66
CA PHE A 177 1.21 -12.00 -12.20
C PHE A 177 0.72 -10.60 -11.84
N ASN A 178 -0.14 -9.98 -12.65
CA ASN A 178 -0.73 -8.69 -12.33
C ASN A 178 -1.58 -8.77 -11.06
N PHE A 179 -2.32 -9.88 -10.86
CA PHE A 179 -3.03 -10.11 -9.59
C PHE A 179 -2.09 -10.10 -8.39
N LEU A 180 -0.96 -10.82 -8.47
CA LEU A 180 0.03 -10.86 -7.39
C LEU A 180 0.62 -9.47 -7.12
N LEU A 181 0.97 -8.72 -8.16
CA LEU A 181 1.53 -7.36 -8.01
C LEU A 181 0.55 -6.42 -7.32
N VAL A 182 -0.71 -6.37 -7.78
CA VAL A 182 -1.74 -5.50 -7.20
C VAL A 182 -2.11 -5.94 -5.78
N SER A 183 -2.23 -7.24 -5.51
CA SER A 183 -2.53 -7.74 -4.17
C SER A 183 -1.36 -7.51 -3.20
N ILE A 184 -0.10 -7.69 -3.63
CA ILE A 184 1.07 -7.33 -2.82
C ILE A 184 1.04 -5.85 -2.46
N PHE A 185 0.72 -4.96 -3.41
CA PHE A 185 0.54 -3.54 -3.14
C PHE A 185 -0.54 -3.30 -2.09
N ALA A 186 -1.74 -3.87 -2.29
CA ALA A 186 -2.89 -3.64 -1.42
C ALA A 186 -2.66 -4.12 0.03
N PHE A 187 -1.97 -5.24 0.21
CA PHE A 187 -1.65 -5.77 1.53
C PHE A 187 -0.38 -5.16 2.16
N SER A 188 0.40 -4.35 1.43
CA SER A 188 1.69 -3.83 1.92
C SER A 188 1.54 -2.77 3.00
N PHE A 189 2.23 -2.97 4.12
CA PHE A 189 2.39 -2.00 5.21
C PHE A 189 3.80 -2.02 5.81
N TYR A 190 4.78 -2.52 5.09
CA TYR A 190 6.15 -2.69 5.57
C TYR A 190 6.78 -1.40 6.08
N THR A 191 6.41 -0.26 5.52
CA THR A 191 6.97 1.05 5.87
C THR A 191 6.73 1.44 7.32
N ILE A 192 5.58 1.04 7.90
CA ILE A 192 5.23 1.40 9.28
C ILE A 192 5.73 0.40 10.32
N ILE A 193 6.18 -0.81 9.93
CA ILE A 193 6.55 -1.86 10.87
C ILE A 193 7.61 -1.40 11.88
N PRO A 194 8.72 -0.75 11.45
CA PRO A 194 9.70 -0.25 12.42
C PRO A 194 9.10 0.79 13.37
N SER A 195 8.20 1.66 12.89
CA SER A 195 7.56 2.71 13.69
C SER A 195 6.58 2.18 14.73
N LEU A 196 6.06 0.95 14.59
CA LEU A 196 5.22 0.32 15.61
C LEU A 196 5.96 0.15 16.95
N LEU A 197 7.30 0.13 16.95
CA LEU A 197 8.12 0.08 18.14
C LEU A 197 7.99 1.34 19.02
N LEU A 198 7.51 2.45 18.46
CA LEU A 198 7.19 3.67 19.23
C LEU A 198 5.98 3.46 20.15
N VAL A 199 5.08 2.54 19.80
CA VAL A 199 3.88 2.24 20.59
C VAL A 199 4.17 1.21 21.67
N THR A 200 4.88 0.13 21.33
CA THR A 200 5.29 -0.92 22.26
C THR A 200 6.49 -1.70 21.73
N LYS A 201 7.27 -2.26 22.65
CA LYS A 201 8.38 -3.19 22.33
C LYS A 201 8.02 -4.65 22.61
N ASP A 202 6.78 -4.93 23.01
CA ASP A 202 6.33 -6.31 23.27
C ASP A 202 6.13 -7.06 21.94
N GLU A 203 7.06 -7.99 21.66
CA GLU A 203 7.05 -8.80 20.42
C GLU A 203 5.73 -9.57 20.24
N LYS A 204 5.14 -10.07 21.34
CA LYS A 204 3.89 -10.85 21.28
C LYS A 204 2.72 -9.98 20.84
N ILE A 205 2.60 -8.77 21.40
CA ILE A 205 1.54 -7.81 21.04
C ILE A 205 1.72 -7.38 19.59
N LEU A 206 2.94 -7.02 19.17
CA LEU A 206 3.25 -6.61 17.80
C LEU A 206 2.96 -7.72 16.78
N LYS A 207 3.38 -8.95 17.06
CA LYS A 207 3.10 -10.11 16.21
C LYS A 207 1.61 -10.39 16.10
N SER A 208 0.87 -10.36 17.20
CA SER A 208 -0.57 -10.56 17.22
C SER A 208 -1.30 -9.48 16.42
N SER A 209 -0.89 -8.21 16.55
CA SER A 209 -1.50 -7.11 15.77
C SER A 209 -1.30 -7.29 14.27
N ILE A 210 -0.12 -7.73 13.82
CA ILE A 210 0.14 -8.04 12.42
C ILE A 210 -0.80 -9.15 11.93
N ILE A 211 -0.90 -10.28 12.67
CA ILE A 211 -1.74 -11.40 12.27
C ILE A 211 -3.21 -11.00 12.18
N TYR A 212 -3.75 -10.33 13.21
CA TYR A 212 -5.15 -9.91 13.20
C TYR A 212 -5.45 -8.91 12.08
N SER A 213 -4.54 -7.96 11.84
CA SER A 213 -4.71 -7.00 10.74
C SER A 213 -4.72 -7.68 9.38
N LEU A 214 -3.85 -8.67 9.13
CA LEU A 214 -3.82 -9.43 7.89
C LEU A 214 -5.09 -10.26 7.69
N ILE A 215 -5.61 -10.90 8.74
CA ILE A 215 -6.88 -11.65 8.68
C ILE A 215 -8.05 -10.71 8.36
N ILE A 216 -8.15 -9.59 9.05
CA ILE A 216 -9.21 -8.59 8.83
C ILE A 216 -9.14 -8.05 7.40
N ALA A 217 -7.95 -7.66 6.95
CA ALA A 217 -7.76 -7.16 5.59
C ALA A 217 -8.07 -8.22 4.53
N PHE A 218 -7.67 -9.48 4.72
CA PHE A 218 -7.99 -10.57 3.81
C PHE A 218 -9.51 -10.74 3.64
N VAL A 219 -10.25 -10.81 4.74
CA VAL A 219 -11.71 -10.97 4.70
C VAL A 219 -12.35 -9.75 4.03
N LEU A 220 -11.93 -8.54 4.39
CA LEU A 220 -12.49 -7.31 3.85
C LEU A 220 -12.21 -7.19 2.34
N TYR A 221 -10.97 -7.46 1.89
CA TYR A 221 -10.60 -7.37 0.49
C TYR A 221 -11.27 -8.44 -0.36
N PHE A 222 -11.39 -9.67 0.17
CA PHE A 222 -12.12 -10.72 -0.51
C PHE A 222 -13.59 -10.36 -0.70
N LEU A 223 -14.29 -9.97 0.37
CA LEU A 223 -15.70 -9.59 0.32
C LEU A 223 -15.92 -8.40 -0.62
N PHE A 224 -15.07 -7.37 -0.51
CA PHE A 224 -15.14 -6.20 -1.37
C PHE A 224 -14.95 -6.59 -2.84
N SER A 225 -13.89 -7.34 -3.16
CA SER A 225 -13.60 -7.76 -4.53
C SER A 225 -14.71 -8.62 -5.10
N TYR A 226 -15.21 -9.60 -4.35
CA TYR A 226 -16.28 -10.48 -4.79
C TYR A 226 -17.58 -9.73 -5.08
N ILE A 227 -18.01 -8.87 -4.16
CA ILE A 227 -19.29 -8.14 -4.31
C ILE A 227 -19.22 -7.12 -5.44
N VAL A 228 -18.09 -6.41 -5.55
CA VAL A 228 -17.94 -5.34 -6.54
C VAL A 228 -17.70 -5.89 -7.94
N SER A 229 -16.87 -6.91 -8.11
CA SER A 229 -16.55 -7.49 -9.43
C SER A 229 -17.79 -8.05 -10.16
N LEU A 230 -18.78 -8.55 -9.43
CA LEU A 230 -20.06 -8.97 -10.00
C LEU A 230 -20.82 -7.83 -10.71
N ARG A 231 -20.43 -6.58 -10.50
CA ARG A 231 -21.12 -5.38 -10.97
C ARG A 231 -20.25 -4.48 -11.84
N SER A 232 -18.94 -4.41 -11.58
CA SER A 232 -17.99 -3.56 -12.29
C SER A 232 -17.33 -4.26 -13.51
N GLY A 233 -17.21 -5.58 -13.47
CA GLY A 233 -16.54 -6.33 -14.53
C GLY A 233 -15.09 -5.89 -14.74
N GLU A 234 -14.76 -5.48 -15.95
CA GLU A 234 -13.40 -5.09 -16.38
C GLU A 234 -13.03 -3.63 -16.10
N SER A 235 -13.76 -2.91 -15.27
CA SER A 235 -13.41 -1.53 -14.94
C SER A 235 -12.19 -1.48 -14.00
N GLU A 236 -11.11 -0.81 -14.43
CA GLU A 236 -9.86 -0.66 -13.67
C GLU A 236 -10.06 -0.03 -12.30
N ILE A 237 -10.96 0.94 -12.21
CA ILE A 237 -11.36 1.56 -10.95
C ILE A 237 -12.83 1.24 -10.75
N SER A 238 -13.04 0.12 -10.12
CA SER A 238 -14.32 -0.57 -10.02
C SER A 238 -15.46 0.23 -9.39
N ILE A 239 -15.16 1.36 -8.74
CA ILE A 239 -16.12 2.18 -8.01
C ILE A 239 -16.51 3.44 -8.80
N LEU A 240 -15.63 3.92 -9.68
CA LEU A 240 -15.84 5.14 -10.43
C LEU A 240 -16.94 4.97 -11.49
N GLY A 241 -17.82 5.96 -11.57
CA GLY A 241 -18.89 5.99 -12.57
C GLY A 241 -20.23 5.37 -12.13
N TYR A 242 -20.32 4.74 -10.96
CA TYR A 242 -21.59 4.20 -10.48
C TYR A 242 -22.57 5.28 -9.98
N ASN A 243 -22.07 6.27 -9.23
CA ASN A 243 -22.87 7.35 -8.65
C ASN A 243 -21.94 8.47 -8.15
N GLU A 244 -22.45 9.69 -8.10
CA GLU A 244 -21.77 10.87 -7.52
C GLU A 244 -21.24 10.59 -6.11
N LEU A 245 -22.07 9.95 -5.28
CA LEU A 245 -21.69 9.59 -3.92
C LEU A 245 -20.42 8.74 -3.88
N PHE A 246 -20.25 7.77 -4.80
CA PHE A 246 -19.09 6.89 -4.80
C PHE A 246 -17.82 7.59 -5.24
N ASN A 247 -17.91 8.48 -6.23
CA ASN A 247 -16.76 9.29 -6.63
C ASN A 247 -16.29 10.19 -5.48
N PHE A 248 -17.26 10.83 -4.77
CA PHE A 248 -16.93 11.61 -3.59
C PHE A 248 -16.28 10.75 -2.47
N LEU A 249 -16.83 9.56 -2.19
CA LEU A 249 -16.33 8.66 -1.18
C LEU A 249 -14.92 8.13 -1.51
N THR A 250 -14.62 7.95 -2.79
CA THR A 250 -13.29 7.52 -3.25
C THR A 250 -12.20 8.53 -2.88
N ILE A 251 -12.49 9.83 -2.95
CA ILE A 251 -11.57 10.89 -2.51
C ILE A 251 -11.19 10.69 -1.02
N PHE A 252 -12.16 10.39 -0.16
CA PHE A 252 -11.89 10.14 1.26
C PHE A 252 -11.09 8.87 1.51
N LEU A 253 -11.29 7.82 0.70
CA LEU A 253 -10.49 6.58 0.79
C LEU A 253 -9.00 6.84 0.51
N VAL A 254 -8.71 7.80 -0.36
CA VAL A 254 -7.37 8.03 -0.90
C VAL A 254 -6.62 9.15 -0.18
N ILE A 255 -7.33 10.19 0.31
CA ILE A 255 -6.68 11.38 0.88
C ILE A 255 -5.87 11.04 2.16
N THR A 256 -6.35 10.08 2.96
CA THR A 256 -5.67 9.70 4.20
C THR A 256 -4.32 9.05 3.97
N PRO A 257 -4.20 7.97 3.17
CA PRO A 257 -2.90 7.38 2.89
C PRO A 257 -2.00 8.32 2.10
N TYR A 258 -2.55 9.19 1.25
CA TYR A 258 -1.78 10.23 0.57
C TYR A 258 -1.08 11.17 1.55
N LEU A 259 -1.82 11.68 2.56
CA LEU A 259 -1.27 12.53 3.62
C LEU A 259 -0.11 11.86 4.36
N ILE A 260 -0.30 10.61 4.79
CA ILE A 260 0.68 9.88 5.59
C ILE A 260 1.93 9.56 4.77
N LEU A 261 1.74 9.06 3.55
CA LEU A 261 2.88 8.67 2.70
C LEU A 261 3.68 9.91 2.26
N SER A 262 3.02 11.01 1.92
CA SER A 262 3.72 12.27 1.61
C SER A 262 4.46 12.82 2.83
N TRP A 263 3.91 12.67 4.05
CA TRP A 263 4.62 13.01 5.27
C TRP A 263 5.84 12.12 5.48
N ILE A 264 5.71 10.78 5.38
CA ILE A 264 6.82 9.83 5.50
C ILE A 264 7.90 10.15 4.45
N LEU A 265 7.50 10.48 3.23
CA LEU A 265 8.42 10.90 2.18
C LEU A 265 9.21 12.14 2.58
N SER A 266 8.52 13.14 3.15
CA SER A 266 9.15 14.37 3.62
C SER A 266 10.15 14.12 4.76
N GLU A 267 9.84 13.26 5.72
CA GLU A 267 10.77 12.86 6.79
C GLU A 267 12.00 12.16 6.20
N ASN A 268 11.79 11.19 5.29
CA ASN A 268 12.89 10.49 4.64
C ASN A 268 13.81 11.43 3.84
N ILE A 269 13.26 12.42 3.15
CA ILE A 269 14.03 13.44 2.42
C ILE A 269 14.83 14.29 3.41
N SER A 270 14.17 14.81 4.46
CA SER A 270 14.80 15.68 5.44
C SER A 270 15.95 14.99 6.17
N GLU A 271 15.76 13.75 6.64
CA GLU A 271 16.76 12.99 7.40
C GLU A 271 17.94 12.55 6.53
N ASN A 272 17.71 12.05 5.33
CA ASN A 272 18.78 11.48 4.49
C ASN A 272 19.53 12.53 3.68
N LEU A 273 18.85 13.58 3.19
CA LEU A 273 19.47 14.65 2.43
C LEU A 273 19.86 15.86 3.28
N LYS A 274 19.51 15.87 4.59
CA LYS A 274 19.76 16.98 5.51
C LYS A 274 19.19 18.32 5.03
N ILE A 275 18.01 18.27 4.40
CA ILE A 275 17.28 19.42 3.87
C ILE A 275 16.28 19.90 4.94
N GLU A 276 16.03 21.21 4.98
CA GLU A 276 15.02 21.79 5.87
C GLU A 276 13.66 21.13 5.66
N LYS A 277 12.96 20.85 6.76
CA LYS A 277 11.66 20.16 6.73
C LYS A 277 10.61 20.83 5.85
N ARG A 278 10.61 22.17 5.78
CA ARG A 278 9.69 22.91 4.91
C ARG A 278 9.94 22.62 3.44
N VAL A 279 11.21 22.58 3.04
CA VAL A 279 11.59 22.27 1.65
C VAL A 279 11.28 20.80 1.34
N SER A 280 11.53 19.89 2.27
CA SER A 280 11.20 18.47 2.08
C SER A 280 9.69 18.24 1.94
N LEU A 281 8.84 19.00 2.65
CA LEU A 281 7.38 18.97 2.46
C LEU A 281 6.98 19.47 1.06
N LEU A 282 7.55 20.59 0.61
CA LEU A 282 7.29 21.08 -0.75
C LEU A 282 7.67 20.04 -1.82
N ILE A 283 8.79 19.35 -1.66
CA ILE A 283 9.21 18.29 -2.57
C ILE A 283 8.25 17.10 -2.50
N SER A 284 7.88 16.64 -1.31
CA SER A 284 7.06 15.43 -1.13
C SER A 284 5.63 15.57 -1.63
N TYR A 285 5.08 16.77 -1.67
CA TYR A 285 3.75 17.06 -2.23
C TYR A 285 3.82 17.59 -3.66
N GLY A 286 4.77 18.49 -3.95
CA GLY A 286 4.89 19.16 -5.24
C GLY A 286 5.41 18.23 -6.34
N LEU A 287 6.45 17.44 -6.08
CA LEU A 287 7.02 16.55 -7.10
C LEU A 287 6.03 15.50 -7.60
N PRO A 288 5.28 14.76 -6.75
CA PRO A 288 4.24 13.86 -7.24
C PRO A 288 3.18 14.55 -8.09
N TYR A 289 2.76 15.77 -7.70
CA TYR A 289 1.78 16.53 -8.46
C TYR A 289 2.30 16.99 -9.83
N ILE A 290 3.54 17.50 -9.89
CA ILE A 290 4.17 17.87 -11.17
C ILE A 290 4.25 16.65 -12.10
N LEU A 291 4.74 15.52 -11.59
CA LEU A 291 4.84 14.29 -12.38
C LEU A 291 3.46 13.77 -12.80
N PHE A 292 2.44 13.86 -11.94
CA PHE A 292 1.06 13.51 -12.26
C PHE A 292 0.52 14.29 -13.47
N ILE A 293 0.90 15.57 -13.65
CA ILE A 293 0.45 16.37 -14.80
C ILE A 293 1.07 15.85 -16.10
N PHE A 294 2.36 15.51 -16.09
CA PHE A 294 3.12 15.18 -17.30
C PHE A 294 3.11 13.70 -17.67
N LEU A 295 2.80 12.82 -16.73
CA LEU A 295 2.84 11.37 -16.93
C LEU A 295 1.46 10.79 -17.30
N PRO A 296 1.41 9.58 -17.88
CA PRO A 296 0.16 8.93 -18.25
C PRO A 296 -0.83 8.82 -17.09
N LYS A 297 -2.11 9.01 -17.37
CA LYS A 297 -3.19 8.92 -16.38
C LYS A 297 -3.65 7.46 -16.21
N SER A 298 -2.78 6.57 -15.73
CA SER A 298 -3.09 5.16 -15.50
C SER A 298 -2.80 4.75 -14.07
N PHE A 299 -3.84 4.52 -13.30
CA PHE A 299 -3.75 4.12 -11.90
C PHE A 299 -3.10 2.73 -11.72
N LEU A 300 -3.53 1.74 -12.50
CA LEU A 300 -3.01 0.38 -12.41
C LEU A 300 -1.54 0.29 -12.79
N MET A 301 -1.11 1.00 -13.83
CA MET A 301 0.29 1.03 -14.25
C MET A 301 1.21 1.47 -13.10
N TYR A 302 0.83 2.49 -12.34
CA TYR A 302 1.65 2.95 -11.21
C TYR A 302 1.68 1.95 -10.06
N ILE A 303 0.57 1.26 -9.78
CA ILE A 303 0.53 0.18 -8.78
C ILE A 303 1.44 -0.97 -9.21
N GLU A 304 1.36 -1.41 -10.46
CA GLU A 304 2.17 -2.52 -10.98
C GLU A 304 3.66 -2.19 -10.97
N ILE A 305 4.05 -1.01 -11.46
CA ILE A 305 5.44 -0.54 -11.42
C ILE A 305 5.95 -0.46 -9.98
N THR A 306 5.16 0.14 -9.09
CA THR A 306 5.54 0.26 -7.67
C THR A 306 5.76 -1.11 -7.04
N SER A 307 4.86 -2.05 -7.28
CA SER A 307 4.96 -3.40 -6.72
C SER A 307 6.15 -4.16 -7.30
N ALA A 308 6.27 -4.18 -8.63
CA ALA A 308 7.27 -4.99 -9.32
C ALA A 308 8.70 -4.53 -9.04
N PHE A 309 8.96 -3.23 -9.13
CA PHE A 309 10.33 -2.73 -9.08
C PHE A 309 10.75 -2.20 -7.72
N PHE A 310 9.84 -1.65 -6.93
CA PHE A 310 10.21 -1.05 -5.65
C PHE A 310 9.83 -1.95 -4.46
N ILE A 311 8.57 -2.34 -4.32
CA ILE A 311 8.13 -3.14 -3.17
C ILE A 311 8.83 -4.51 -3.16
N LEU A 312 8.85 -5.21 -4.29
CA LEU A 312 9.49 -6.52 -4.37
C LEU A 312 11.01 -6.44 -4.18
N THR A 313 11.67 -5.37 -4.64
CA THR A 313 13.10 -5.16 -4.35
C THR A 313 13.34 -4.92 -2.85
N ILE A 314 12.46 -4.18 -2.19
CA ILE A 314 12.50 -4.02 -0.73
C ILE A 314 12.28 -5.38 -0.03
N TYR A 315 11.35 -6.21 -0.51
CA TYR A 315 11.12 -7.55 0.03
C TYR A 315 12.32 -8.47 -0.17
N PHE A 316 12.98 -8.37 -1.32
CA PHE A 316 14.26 -9.05 -1.57
C PHE A 316 15.32 -8.65 -0.55
N LEU A 317 15.48 -7.35 -0.25
CA LEU A 317 16.42 -6.87 0.77
C LEU A 317 16.06 -7.37 2.17
N ILE A 318 14.77 -7.41 2.52
CA ILE A 318 14.28 -7.97 3.78
C ILE A 318 14.57 -9.48 3.84
N GLY A 319 14.38 -10.19 2.74
CA GLY A 319 14.74 -11.60 2.60
C GLY A 319 16.23 -11.84 2.84
N LEU A 320 17.12 -10.99 2.30
CA LEU A 320 18.56 -11.05 2.55
C LEU A 320 18.92 -10.86 4.04
N ILE A 321 18.25 -9.95 4.73
CA ILE A 321 18.41 -9.77 6.19
C ILE A 321 18.01 -11.06 6.91
N GLY A 322 16.82 -11.59 6.61
CA GLY A 322 16.33 -12.82 7.22
C GLY A 322 17.24 -14.02 6.94
N TYR A 323 17.81 -14.14 5.74
CA TYR A 323 18.74 -15.21 5.37
C TYR A 323 20.07 -15.10 6.11
N LYS A 324 20.73 -13.94 6.03
CA LYS A 324 22.07 -13.71 6.63
C LYS A 324 22.05 -13.75 8.16
N PHE A 325 20.98 -13.33 8.77
CA PHE A 325 20.87 -13.17 10.22
C PHE A 325 19.78 -14.06 10.83
N SER A 326 19.43 -15.19 10.18
CA SER A 326 18.35 -16.09 10.57
C SER A 326 18.44 -16.56 12.03
N GLU A 327 19.62 -17.00 12.46
CA GLU A 327 19.87 -17.44 13.83
C GLU A 327 19.72 -16.30 14.85
N LYS A 328 20.36 -15.14 14.56
CA LYS A 328 20.29 -13.96 15.42
C LYS A 328 18.85 -13.44 15.55
N LEU A 329 18.09 -13.45 14.49
CA LEU A 329 16.70 -12.99 14.45
C LEU A 329 15.70 -14.07 14.86
N LYS A 330 16.13 -15.32 15.03
CA LYS A 330 15.27 -16.48 15.26
C LYS A 330 14.14 -16.57 14.21
N VAL A 331 14.50 -16.43 12.93
CA VAL A 331 13.60 -16.55 11.78
C VAL A 331 13.92 -17.83 11.03
N ASN A 332 12.91 -18.47 10.46
CA ASN A 332 13.13 -19.64 9.62
C ASN A 332 13.82 -19.23 8.31
N LYS A 333 14.99 -19.80 8.06
CA LYS A 333 15.81 -19.53 6.88
C LYS A 333 15.10 -19.86 5.57
N LEU A 334 14.25 -20.90 5.57
CA LEU A 334 13.45 -21.26 4.40
C LEU A 334 12.48 -20.16 3.97
N TYR A 335 11.85 -19.46 4.94
CA TYR A 335 10.97 -18.32 4.62
C TYR A 335 11.75 -17.18 3.94
N SER A 336 12.97 -16.94 4.36
CA SER A 336 13.81 -15.91 3.76
C SER A 336 14.25 -16.28 2.33
N ILE A 337 14.61 -17.56 2.09
CA ILE A 337 14.92 -18.08 0.76
C ILE A 337 13.69 -17.97 -0.15
N PHE A 338 12.53 -18.40 0.34
CA PHE A 338 11.27 -18.30 -0.42
C PHE A 338 10.98 -16.84 -0.81
N LEU A 339 11.12 -15.90 0.12
CA LEU A 339 10.91 -14.48 -0.15
C LEU A 339 11.88 -13.93 -1.21
N ILE A 340 13.17 -14.29 -1.15
CA ILE A 340 14.18 -13.90 -2.13
C ILE A 340 13.82 -14.41 -3.52
N ILE A 341 13.58 -15.72 -3.65
CA ILE A 341 13.30 -16.36 -4.95
C ILE A 341 12.00 -15.79 -5.53
N PHE A 342 10.95 -15.70 -4.74
CA PHE A 342 9.64 -15.19 -5.19
C PHE A 342 9.73 -13.74 -5.66
N SER A 343 10.42 -12.87 -4.92
CA SER A 343 10.62 -11.48 -5.32
C SER A 343 11.38 -11.38 -6.65
N LEU A 344 12.44 -12.16 -6.83
CA LEU A 344 13.23 -12.17 -8.07
C LEU A 344 12.41 -12.64 -9.27
N ILE A 345 11.62 -13.71 -9.12
CA ILE A 345 10.76 -14.24 -10.20
C ILE A 345 9.78 -13.16 -10.67
N LEU A 346 9.09 -12.49 -9.75
CA LEU A 346 8.10 -11.46 -10.12
C LEU A 346 8.75 -10.22 -10.74
N ILE A 347 9.93 -9.78 -10.25
CA ILE A 347 10.67 -8.65 -10.83
C ILE A 347 11.10 -8.98 -12.26
N LEU A 348 11.68 -10.17 -12.49
CA LEU A 348 12.13 -10.59 -13.80
C LEU A 348 10.97 -10.74 -14.79
N PHE A 349 9.86 -11.34 -14.35
CA PHE A 349 8.69 -11.50 -15.19
C PHE A 349 8.14 -10.15 -15.67
N LYS A 350 7.96 -9.18 -14.76
CA LYS A 350 7.44 -7.84 -15.16
C LYS A 350 8.45 -7.08 -16.00
N GLY A 351 9.75 -7.26 -15.75
CA GLY A 351 10.81 -6.68 -16.59
C GLY A 351 10.78 -7.20 -18.03
N LEU A 352 10.53 -8.50 -18.22
CA LEU A 352 10.35 -9.10 -19.55
C LEU A 352 9.07 -8.63 -20.23
N ASP A 353 7.95 -8.57 -19.50
CA ASP A 353 6.67 -8.06 -20.01
C ASP A 353 6.80 -6.65 -20.60
N LEU A 354 7.54 -5.76 -19.93
CA LEU A 354 7.80 -4.40 -20.40
C LEU A 354 8.77 -4.30 -21.61
N LEU A 355 9.59 -5.32 -21.86
CA LEU A 355 10.50 -5.35 -23.01
C LEU A 355 9.84 -5.88 -24.29
N ILE A 356 8.69 -6.55 -24.14
CA ILE A 356 7.95 -7.16 -25.27
C ILE A 356 6.90 -6.18 -25.84
N ILE A 357 6.52 -5.15 -25.08
CA ILE A 357 5.63 -4.06 -25.51
C ILE A 357 6.46 -2.98 -26.22
#